data_9d8613fa93ebfdb564c7c5eac765f098
#
_entry.id   9d8613fa93ebfdb564c7c5eac765f098
#
_cell.length_a   1.000
_cell.length_b   1.000
_cell.length_c   1.000
_cell.angle_alpha   90.00
_cell.angle_beta   90.00
_cell.angle_gamma   90.00
#
_symmetry.space_group_name_H-M   'P 1'
#
loop_
_entity.id
_entity.type
_entity.pdbx_description
1 polymer ?
#
loop_
_entity_poly.entity_id
_entity_poly.type
_entity_poly.pdbx_seq_one_letter_code
_entity_poly.pdbx_strand_id
1 'polypeptide(L)'
;MPLKRTSPYKPNHSNMSNQAEGLYLCFPEDWWAKKEPPELRPAGDDSLSIRTHRMAQRLTPAITDPHHCFMKAIYTPTGETVGIAGWTLPSNPDVHSLFRRSAVAHYSWAEKMGWSDADVDVMWSHVSHENWSERFAKDDEMRREVVGGGRHWYLAPLLTWPGWQGRGVGKRLMDWAMKRADAEGDVMYLESRPSARAVYLHLGFEACGEYNMLRKGVKVGGRV
;
A
#
# COMPACT_ATOMS: atom_id res chain seq x y z
N MET A 1 7.49 24.19 -2.35
CA MET A 1 6.66 23.57 -3.40
C MET A 1 5.22 23.46 -2.89
N PRO A 2 4.20 23.99 -3.61
CA PRO A 2 2.82 24.03 -3.16
C PRO A 2 2.17 22.63 -3.31
N LEU A 3 2.33 21.80 -2.29
CA LEU A 3 1.69 20.49 -2.18
C LEU A 3 0.67 20.53 -1.04
N LYS A 4 -0.57 20.18 -1.33
CA LYS A 4 -1.61 19.95 -0.33
C LYS A 4 -1.71 18.45 -0.09
N ARG A 5 -1.65 18.05 1.18
CA ARG A 5 -2.03 16.71 1.61
C ARG A 5 -3.54 16.72 1.86
N THR A 6 -4.26 15.77 1.29
CA THR A 6 -5.67 15.56 1.68
C THR A 6 -5.73 14.63 2.90
N SER A 7 -6.65 14.90 3.77
CA SER A 7 -7.17 14.02 4.83
C SER A 7 -7.60 12.67 4.24
N PRO A 8 -7.77 11.63 5.07
CA PRO A 8 -8.22 10.32 4.59
C PRO A 8 -9.30 10.44 3.54
N TYR A 9 -9.19 9.65 2.47
CA TYR A 9 -10.13 9.71 1.36
C TYR A 9 -11.57 9.53 1.81
N LYS A 10 -12.47 10.32 1.26
CA LYS A 10 -13.85 9.85 1.10
C LYS A 10 -13.88 8.82 -0.04
N PRO A 11 -14.63 7.71 0.11
CA PRO A 11 -14.73 6.69 -0.93
C PRO A 11 -15.19 7.30 -2.25
N ASN A 12 -14.41 7.10 -3.31
CA ASN A 12 -14.75 7.55 -4.64
C ASN A 12 -13.96 6.68 -5.62
N HIS A 13 -14.61 6.11 -6.64
CA HIS A 13 -14.00 5.23 -7.64
C HIS A 13 -12.78 5.84 -8.33
N SER A 14 -12.76 7.15 -8.58
CA SER A 14 -11.60 7.84 -9.18
C SER A 14 -10.33 7.73 -8.35
N ASN A 15 -10.44 7.51 -7.05
CA ASN A 15 -9.28 7.39 -6.17
C ASN A 15 -8.55 6.05 -6.33
N MET A 16 -9.29 4.95 -6.61
CA MET A 16 -8.67 3.63 -6.81
C MET A 16 -8.03 3.49 -8.17
N SER A 17 -8.61 4.09 -9.20
CA SER A 17 -7.97 4.16 -10.51
C SER A 17 -6.61 4.83 -10.41
N ASN A 18 -6.50 5.97 -9.73
CA ASN A 18 -5.24 6.66 -9.50
C ASN A 18 -4.22 5.80 -8.72
N GLN A 19 -4.67 5.02 -7.74
CA GLN A 19 -3.77 4.12 -6.99
C GLN A 19 -3.27 2.97 -7.85
N ALA A 20 -4.16 2.33 -8.61
CA ALA A 20 -3.81 1.25 -9.51
C ALA A 20 -2.85 1.74 -10.62
N GLU A 21 -3.15 2.87 -11.25
CA GLU A 21 -2.25 3.52 -12.22
C GLU A 21 -0.89 3.83 -11.60
N GLY A 22 -0.87 4.40 -10.38
CA GLY A 22 0.35 4.70 -9.65
C GLY A 22 1.22 3.48 -9.39
N LEU A 23 0.62 2.31 -9.12
CA LEU A 23 1.36 1.05 -8.97
C LEU A 23 2.06 0.69 -10.28
N TYR A 24 1.33 0.69 -11.42
CA TYR A 24 1.93 0.37 -12.72
C TYR A 24 2.97 1.39 -13.17
N LEU A 25 2.81 2.67 -12.84
CA LEU A 25 3.78 3.73 -13.16
C LEU A 25 5.04 3.69 -12.30
N CYS A 26 4.93 3.31 -11.02
CA CYS A 26 6.03 3.39 -10.05
C CYS A 26 6.88 2.13 -9.95
N PHE A 27 6.36 0.97 -10.39
CA PHE A 27 7.11 -0.27 -10.41
C PHE A 27 7.55 -0.60 -11.83
N PRO A 28 8.81 -1.06 -12.02
CA PRO A 28 9.36 -1.33 -13.36
C PRO A 28 8.75 -2.58 -13.97
N GLU A 29 8.82 -2.69 -15.29
CA GLU A 29 8.20 -3.79 -16.04
C GLU A 29 8.78 -5.17 -15.68
N ASP A 30 10.05 -5.29 -15.37
CA ASP A 30 10.66 -6.55 -14.93
C ASP A 30 10.09 -7.05 -13.59
N TRP A 31 9.65 -6.14 -12.72
CA TRP A 31 8.92 -6.48 -11.49
C TRP A 31 7.51 -6.98 -11.82
N TRP A 32 6.82 -6.30 -12.75
CA TRP A 32 5.48 -6.70 -13.19
C TRP A 32 5.50 -8.03 -13.95
N ALA A 33 6.49 -8.27 -14.81
CA ALA A 33 6.64 -9.52 -15.54
C ALA A 33 6.77 -10.75 -14.63
N LYS A 34 7.34 -10.59 -13.42
CA LYS A 34 7.35 -11.64 -12.39
C LYS A 34 6.00 -11.83 -11.70
N LYS A 35 5.28 -10.74 -11.48
CA LYS A 35 4.02 -10.73 -10.73
C LYS A 35 2.81 -11.06 -11.59
N GLU A 36 2.84 -10.59 -12.82
CA GLU A 36 1.84 -10.74 -13.86
C GLU A 36 2.56 -11.21 -15.15
N PRO A 37 2.90 -12.50 -15.24
CA PRO A 37 3.64 -13.05 -16.36
C PRO A 37 2.95 -12.76 -17.69
N PRO A 38 3.71 -12.46 -18.76
CA PRO A 38 3.15 -12.11 -20.07
C PRO A 38 2.10 -13.10 -20.58
N GLU A 39 2.31 -14.39 -20.35
CA GLU A 39 1.42 -15.49 -20.77
C GLU A 39 0.08 -15.53 -20.03
N LEU A 40 -0.04 -14.89 -18.86
CA LEU A 40 -1.27 -14.77 -18.10
C LEU A 40 -2.00 -13.45 -18.35
N ARG A 41 -1.35 -12.49 -18.99
CA ARG A 41 -1.93 -11.17 -19.24
C ARG A 41 -3.05 -11.24 -20.26
N PRO A 42 -4.09 -10.39 -20.14
CA PRO A 42 -5.07 -10.22 -21.22
C PRO A 42 -4.37 -9.89 -22.53
N ALA A 43 -4.83 -10.49 -23.62
CA ALA A 43 -4.27 -10.22 -24.95
C ALA A 43 -4.71 -8.85 -25.48
N GLY A 44 -3.92 -8.28 -26.40
CA GLY A 44 -4.22 -7.06 -27.12
C GLY A 44 -3.72 -5.78 -26.45
N ASP A 45 -3.95 -4.66 -27.14
CA ASP A 45 -3.44 -3.34 -26.74
C ASP A 45 -4.06 -2.82 -25.43
N ASP A 46 -5.25 -3.29 -25.08
CA ASP A 46 -5.96 -2.93 -23.85
C ASP A 46 -5.46 -3.67 -22.59
N SER A 47 -4.47 -4.55 -22.72
CA SER A 47 -3.97 -5.39 -21.63
C SER A 47 -3.66 -4.62 -20.35
N LEU A 48 -2.94 -3.50 -20.46
CA LEU A 48 -2.60 -2.65 -19.30
C LEU A 48 -3.86 -2.01 -18.68
N SER A 49 -4.78 -1.54 -19.49
CA SER A 49 -6.05 -0.95 -19.04
C SER A 49 -6.87 -1.96 -18.24
N ILE A 50 -7.00 -3.19 -18.76
CA ILE A 50 -7.72 -4.29 -18.10
C ILE A 50 -7.07 -4.63 -16.75
N ARG A 51 -5.74 -4.78 -16.72
CA ARG A 51 -4.98 -5.08 -15.49
C ARG A 51 -5.13 -3.96 -14.46
N THR A 52 -5.04 -2.71 -14.89
CA THR A 52 -5.23 -1.52 -14.03
C THR A 52 -6.64 -1.49 -13.46
N HIS A 53 -7.65 -1.77 -14.27
CA HIS A 53 -9.04 -1.85 -13.80
C HIS A 53 -9.23 -2.94 -12.75
N ARG A 54 -8.74 -4.16 -13.02
CA ARG A 54 -8.79 -5.28 -12.06
C ARG A 54 -8.04 -4.97 -10.75
N MET A 55 -6.89 -4.29 -10.84
CA MET A 55 -6.16 -3.82 -9.66
C MET A 55 -7.00 -2.82 -8.85
N ALA A 56 -7.63 -1.86 -9.51
CA ALA A 56 -8.52 -0.90 -8.85
C ALA A 56 -9.69 -1.61 -8.16
N GLN A 57 -10.30 -2.59 -8.81
CA GLN A 57 -11.37 -3.40 -8.19
C GLN A 57 -10.88 -4.10 -6.92
N ARG A 58 -9.73 -4.81 -6.97
CA ARG A 58 -9.14 -5.52 -5.82
C ARG A 58 -8.89 -4.61 -4.62
N LEU A 59 -8.51 -3.36 -4.85
CA LEU A 59 -8.17 -2.40 -3.80
C LEU A 59 -9.36 -1.56 -3.29
N THR A 60 -10.46 -1.53 -4.05
CA THR A 60 -11.64 -0.70 -3.72
C THR A 60 -12.20 -0.98 -2.33
N PRO A 61 -12.34 -2.22 -1.85
CA PRO A 61 -12.90 -2.47 -0.52
C PRO A 61 -12.07 -1.87 0.61
N ALA A 62 -10.75 -1.81 0.46
CA ALA A 62 -9.85 -1.27 1.48
C ALA A 62 -10.07 0.23 1.76
N ILE A 63 -10.68 1.00 0.84
CA ILE A 63 -11.00 2.41 1.08
C ILE A 63 -12.10 2.60 2.12
N THR A 64 -13.08 1.71 2.09
CA THR A 64 -14.23 1.77 3.00
C THR A 64 -14.01 0.97 4.28
N ASP A 65 -12.96 0.16 4.30
CA ASP A 65 -12.60 -0.65 5.46
C ASP A 65 -12.02 0.23 6.58
N PRO A 66 -12.57 0.18 7.80
CA PRO A 66 -12.12 1.03 8.91
C PRO A 66 -10.69 0.74 9.38
N HIS A 67 -10.13 -0.40 8.99
CA HIS A 67 -8.77 -0.80 9.32
C HIS A 67 -7.72 -0.26 8.36
N HIS A 68 -8.14 0.45 7.32
CA HIS A 68 -7.25 1.00 6.31
C HIS A 68 -7.40 2.52 6.19
N CYS A 69 -6.31 3.19 5.85
CA CYS A 69 -6.29 4.63 5.62
C CYS A 69 -5.42 4.96 4.42
N PHE A 70 -6.02 5.57 3.42
CA PHE A 70 -5.29 6.02 2.23
C PHE A 70 -5.15 7.54 2.20
N MET A 71 -3.99 7.99 1.78
CA MET A 71 -3.65 9.40 1.66
C MET A 71 -3.06 9.70 0.30
N LYS A 72 -3.38 10.86 -0.26
CA LYS A 72 -2.76 11.34 -1.49
C LYS A 72 -2.08 12.70 -1.30
N ALA A 73 -1.01 12.89 -2.02
CA ALA A 73 -0.39 14.19 -2.23
C ALA A 73 -0.94 14.80 -3.52
N ILE A 74 -1.42 16.03 -3.44
CA ILE A 74 -1.96 16.77 -4.58
C ILE A 74 -1.06 17.96 -4.87
N TYR A 75 -0.69 18.12 -6.13
CA TYR A 75 -0.03 19.34 -6.61
C TYR A 75 -1.09 20.44 -6.75
N THR A 76 -1.04 21.43 -5.87
CA THR A 76 -2.11 22.41 -5.71
C THR A 76 -2.43 23.22 -6.98
N PRO A 77 -1.44 23.61 -7.83
CA PRO A 77 -1.73 24.40 -9.01
C PRO A 77 -2.58 23.69 -10.07
N THR A 78 -2.45 22.36 -10.20
CA THR A 78 -3.17 21.58 -11.22
C THR A 78 -4.25 20.67 -10.65
N GLY A 79 -4.23 20.42 -9.34
CA GLY A 79 -5.10 19.41 -8.71
C GLY A 79 -4.66 17.97 -8.96
N GLU A 80 -3.50 17.77 -9.60
CA GLU A 80 -2.98 16.44 -9.95
C GLU A 80 -2.56 15.65 -8.71
N THR A 81 -2.91 14.36 -8.66
CA THR A 81 -2.35 13.42 -7.68
C THR A 81 -0.93 13.05 -8.08
N VAL A 82 0.02 13.21 -7.16
CA VAL A 82 1.45 13.03 -7.41
C VAL A 82 2.10 11.98 -6.49
N GLY A 83 1.32 11.40 -5.61
CA GLY A 83 1.76 10.32 -4.72
C GLY A 83 0.66 9.84 -3.80
N ILE A 84 0.80 8.62 -3.32
CA ILE A 84 -0.17 7.94 -2.45
C ILE A 84 0.55 7.16 -1.37
N ALA A 85 -0.03 7.11 -0.16
CA ALA A 85 0.33 6.19 0.90
C ALA A 85 -0.91 5.45 1.39
N GLY A 86 -0.82 4.13 1.50
CA GLY A 86 -1.81 3.27 2.13
C GLY A 86 -1.28 2.74 3.46
N TRP A 87 -2.11 2.76 4.48
CA TRP A 87 -1.78 2.28 5.81
C TRP A 87 -2.83 1.29 6.29
N THR A 88 -2.39 0.16 6.86
CA THR A 88 -3.22 -0.59 7.79
C THR A 88 -3.01 -0.01 9.18
N LEU A 89 -4.09 0.26 9.87
CA LEU A 89 -4.09 0.98 11.15
C LEU A 89 -3.79 0.03 12.33
N PRO A 90 -3.21 0.53 13.44
CA PRO A 90 -2.95 -0.28 14.64
C PRO A 90 -4.21 -0.83 15.32
N SER A 91 -5.38 -0.32 14.95
CA SER A 91 -6.66 -0.86 15.41
C SER A 91 -7.04 -2.19 14.77
N ASN A 92 -6.35 -2.62 13.71
CA ASN A 92 -6.52 -3.95 13.14
C ASN A 92 -5.82 -4.99 14.02
N PRO A 93 -6.53 -5.92 14.64
CA PRO A 93 -5.94 -6.95 15.50
C PRO A 93 -5.19 -8.02 14.71
N ASP A 94 -5.54 -8.21 13.44
CA ASP A 94 -4.97 -9.24 12.57
C ASP A 94 -4.67 -8.65 11.19
N VAL A 95 -3.49 -8.07 11.07
CA VAL A 95 -3.03 -7.41 9.84
C VAL A 95 -2.71 -8.44 8.77
N HIS A 96 -3.37 -8.34 7.64
CA HIS A 96 -3.17 -9.16 6.45
C HIS A 96 -2.91 -8.27 5.25
N SER A 97 -1.96 -8.64 4.39
CA SER A 97 -1.65 -7.84 3.20
C SER A 97 -2.86 -7.73 2.26
N LEU A 98 -3.30 -6.50 2.02
CA LEU A 98 -4.42 -6.20 1.13
C LEU A 98 -4.18 -6.61 -0.33
N PHE A 99 -2.94 -6.88 -0.71
CA PHE A 99 -2.58 -7.33 -2.06
C PHE A 99 -2.78 -8.84 -2.29
N ARG A 100 -2.94 -9.63 -1.23
CA ARG A 100 -3.18 -11.07 -1.36
C ARG A 100 -4.61 -11.36 -1.80
N ARG A 101 -4.79 -12.40 -2.62
CA ARG A 101 -6.13 -12.91 -2.94
C ARG A 101 -6.90 -13.31 -1.67
N SER A 102 -6.22 -13.90 -0.70
CA SER A 102 -6.80 -14.30 0.58
C SER A 102 -7.33 -13.12 1.42
N ALA A 103 -6.95 -11.87 1.13
CA ALA A 103 -7.53 -10.69 1.76
C ALA A 103 -9.04 -10.57 1.52
N VAL A 104 -9.53 -11.08 0.39
CA VAL A 104 -10.96 -11.11 0.06
C VAL A 104 -11.76 -11.85 1.12
N ALA A 105 -11.31 -13.05 1.50
CA ALA A 105 -11.94 -13.86 2.56
C ALA A 105 -11.63 -13.27 3.95
N HIS A 106 -10.37 -12.89 4.19
CA HIS A 106 -9.91 -12.38 5.49
C HIS A 106 -10.72 -11.16 5.98
N TYR A 107 -11.00 -10.22 5.07
CA TYR A 107 -11.76 -9.00 5.39
C TYR A 107 -13.25 -9.07 4.99
N SER A 108 -13.74 -10.24 4.56
CA SER A 108 -15.11 -10.45 4.06
C SER A 108 -15.48 -9.50 2.91
N TRP A 109 -14.52 -9.21 2.03
CA TRP A 109 -14.73 -8.24 0.95
C TRP A 109 -15.67 -8.75 -0.13
N ALA A 110 -15.71 -10.06 -0.43
CA ALA A 110 -16.63 -10.61 -1.41
C ALA A 110 -18.09 -10.33 -1.01
N GLU A 111 -18.45 -10.58 0.24
CA GLU A 111 -19.78 -10.30 0.78
C GLU A 111 -20.08 -8.79 0.76
N LYS A 112 -19.16 -7.96 1.27
CA LYS A 112 -19.32 -6.49 1.33
C LYS A 112 -19.50 -5.85 -0.05
N MET A 113 -18.89 -6.42 -1.09
CA MET A 113 -18.90 -5.89 -2.46
C MET A 113 -19.90 -6.61 -3.38
N GLY A 114 -20.52 -7.68 -2.92
CA GLY A 114 -21.42 -8.52 -3.72
C GLY A 114 -20.69 -9.29 -4.83
N TRP A 115 -19.42 -9.67 -4.62
CA TRP A 115 -18.65 -10.42 -5.61
C TRP A 115 -18.93 -11.91 -5.54
N SER A 116 -19.14 -12.51 -6.70
CA SER A 116 -19.12 -13.96 -6.87
C SER A 116 -17.67 -14.49 -6.90
N ASP A 117 -17.52 -15.82 -6.73
CA ASP A 117 -16.22 -16.47 -6.91
C ASP A 117 -15.63 -16.23 -8.31
N ALA A 118 -16.49 -16.18 -9.33
CA ALA A 118 -16.08 -15.89 -10.69
C ALA A 118 -15.53 -14.46 -10.84
N ASP A 119 -16.11 -13.46 -10.17
CA ASP A 119 -15.59 -12.10 -10.16
C ASP A 119 -14.19 -12.05 -9.52
N VAL A 120 -14.02 -12.75 -8.40
CA VAL A 120 -12.73 -12.87 -7.73
C VAL A 120 -11.71 -13.56 -8.63
N ASP A 121 -12.07 -14.67 -9.28
CA ASP A 121 -11.20 -15.38 -10.22
C ASP A 121 -10.73 -14.49 -11.36
N VAL A 122 -11.64 -13.75 -11.99
CA VAL A 122 -11.32 -12.81 -13.07
C VAL A 122 -10.34 -11.73 -12.62
N MET A 123 -10.52 -11.15 -11.43
CA MET A 123 -9.64 -10.11 -10.91
C MET A 123 -8.20 -10.57 -10.69
N TRP A 124 -7.97 -11.85 -10.41
CA TRP A 124 -6.63 -12.44 -10.18
C TRP A 124 -6.14 -13.34 -11.33
N SER A 125 -6.89 -13.53 -12.43
CA SER A 125 -6.56 -14.47 -13.48
C SER A 125 -5.22 -14.24 -14.19
N HIS A 126 -4.71 -13.01 -14.17
CA HIS A 126 -3.44 -12.61 -14.81
C HIS A 126 -2.26 -12.53 -13.82
N VAL A 127 -2.46 -12.96 -12.58
CA VAL A 127 -1.47 -12.84 -11.50
C VAL A 127 -0.86 -14.19 -11.20
N SER A 128 0.47 -14.26 -11.15
CA SER A 128 1.16 -15.45 -10.68
C SER A 128 0.88 -15.69 -9.20
N HIS A 129 0.28 -16.84 -8.88
CA HIS A 129 0.01 -17.20 -7.49
C HIS A 129 1.29 -17.25 -6.66
N GLU A 130 2.34 -17.93 -7.16
CA GLU A 130 3.63 -18.06 -6.50
C GLU A 130 4.31 -16.70 -6.26
N ASN A 131 4.48 -15.93 -7.33
CA ASN A 131 5.22 -14.67 -7.27
C ASN A 131 4.45 -13.52 -6.62
N TRP A 132 3.15 -13.63 -6.46
CA TRP A 132 2.29 -12.63 -5.84
C TRP A 132 1.82 -13.06 -4.45
N SER A 133 0.91 -14.05 -4.39
CA SER A 133 0.23 -14.41 -3.14
C SER A 133 1.18 -15.03 -2.11
N GLU A 134 2.08 -15.94 -2.54
CA GLU A 134 3.05 -16.55 -1.64
C GLU A 134 4.13 -15.57 -1.18
N ARG A 135 4.54 -14.66 -2.08
CA ARG A 135 5.48 -13.60 -1.69
C ARG A 135 4.90 -12.72 -0.59
N PHE A 136 3.68 -12.23 -0.74
CA PHE A 136 3.02 -11.44 0.30
C PHE A 136 2.68 -12.28 1.56
N ALA A 137 2.51 -13.60 1.44
CA ALA A 137 2.37 -14.48 2.59
C ALA A 137 3.64 -14.49 3.45
N LYS A 138 4.81 -14.60 2.81
CA LYS A 138 6.11 -14.52 3.50
C LYS A 138 6.33 -13.15 4.15
N ASP A 139 5.91 -12.08 3.50
CA ASP A 139 5.99 -10.73 4.07
C ASP A 139 5.07 -10.60 5.31
N ASP A 140 3.86 -11.17 5.28
CA ASP A 140 2.95 -11.23 6.43
C ASP A 140 3.53 -12.04 7.60
N GLU A 141 4.18 -13.18 7.30
CA GLU A 141 4.83 -14.03 8.29
C GLU A 141 5.99 -13.30 8.98
N MET A 142 6.89 -12.73 8.18
CA MET A 142 8.02 -11.95 8.70
C MET A 142 7.55 -10.76 9.53
N ARG A 143 6.50 -10.06 9.12
CA ARG A 143 5.93 -8.97 9.91
C ARG A 143 5.48 -9.46 11.27
N ARG A 144 4.74 -10.58 11.34
CA ARG A 144 4.29 -11.16 12.62
C ARG A 144 5.45 -11.54 13.52
N GLU A 145 6.52 -12.09 12.96
CA GLU A 145 7.74 -12.42 13.71
C GLU A 145 8.40 -11.14 14.27
N VAL A 146 8.57 -10.12 13.44
CA VAL A 146 9.27 -8.88 13.83
C VAL A 146 8.45 -8.04 14.82
N VAL A 147 7.14 -7.95 14.63
CA VAL A 147 6.27 -7.11 15.45
C VAL A 147 5.72 -7.87 16.69
N GLY A 148 5.77 -9.20 16.69
CA GLY A 148 5.33 -10.03 17.82
C GLY A 148 3.83 -9.96 18.10
N GLY A 149 3.00 -9.66 17.09
CA GLY A 149 1.54 -9.51 17.24
C GLY A 149 1.11 -8.21 17.92
N GLY A 150 2.03 -7.30 18.22
CA GLY A 150 1.75 -6.00 18.81
C GLY A 150 1.05 -5.02 17.85
N ARG A 151 0.41 -4.00 18.44
CA ARG A 151 -0.19 -2.89 17.68
C ARG A 151 0.86 -2.22 16.80
N HIS A 152 0.60 -2.05 15.53
CA HIS A 152 1.51 -1.37 14.63
C HIS A 152 0.81 -0.77 13.42
N TRP A 153 1.43 0.25 12.84
CA TRP A 153 1.09 0.80 11.53
C TRP A 153 1.80 -0.01 10.46
N TYR A 154 1.07 -0.52 9.47
CA TYR A 154 1.66 -1.21 8.32
C TYR A 154 1.50 -0.37 7.07
N LEU A 155 2.62 -0.04 6.41
CA LEU A 155 2.64 0.75 5.17
C LEU A 155 2.56 -0.17 3.95
N ALA A 156 1.49 -0.04 3.17
CA ALA A 156 1.34 -0.72 1.89
C ALA A 156 0.23 -0.05 1.04
N PRO A 157 0.57 0.65 -0.06
CA PRO A 157 1.88 1.03 -0.58
C PRO A 157 2.32 2.47 -0.20
N LEU A 158 3.58 2.84 -0.56
CA LEU A 158 4.01 4.24 -0.70
C LEU A 158 4.47 4.47 -2.13
N LEU A 159 3.80 5.36 -2.83
CA LEU A 159 4.05 5.68 -4.22
C LEU A 159 4.30 7.18 -4.40
N THR A 160 5.31 7.53 -5.19
CA THR A 160 5.53 8.88 -5.72
C THR A 160 5.71 8.77 -7.21
N TRP A 161 4.90 9.48 -7.99
CA TRP A 161 4.95 9.45 -9.46
C TRP A 161 6.36 9.79 -9.96
N PRO A 162 6.86 9.15 -11.03
CA PRO A 162 8.24 9.30 -11.48
C PRO A 162 8.69 10.75 -11.62
N GLY A 163 7.90 11.61 -12.24
CA GLY A 163 8.19 13.05 -12.40
C GLY A 163 8.21 13.86 -11.10
N TRP A 164 7.81 13.25 -9.97
CA TRP A 164 7.67 13.90 -8.67
C TRP A 164 8.60 13.35 -7.59
N GLN A 165 9.40 12.35 -7.92
CA GLN A 165 10.40 11.78 -7.02
C GLN A 165 11.50 12.82 -6.70
N GLY A 166 12.16 12.63 -5.55
CA GLY A 166 13.20 13.58 -5.08
C GLY A 166 12.68 14.94 -4.58
N ARG A 167 11.37 15.19 -4.63
CA ARG A 167 10.74 16.47 -4.24
C ARG A 167 10.06 16.46 -2.87
N GLY A 168 10.34 15.46 -2.05
CA GLY A 168 9.81 15.34 -0.68
C GLY A 168 8.35 14.88 -0.57
N VAL A 169 7.74 14.39 -1.67
CA VAL A 169 6.34 13.90 -1.68
C VAL A 169 6.17 12.73 -0.71
N GLY A 170 7.01 11.70 -0.82
CA GLY A 170 6.96 10.53 0.05
C GLY A 170 7.11 10.89 1.53
N LYS A 171 8.07 11.78 1.86
CA LYS A 171 8.23 12.27 3.24
C LYS A 171 6.95 12.90 3.78
N ARG A 172 6.28 13.75 3.01
CA ARG A 172 5.04 14.41 3.44
C ARG A 172 3.90 13.41 3.68
N LEU A 173 3.83 12.34 2.89
CA LEU A 173 2.86 11.26 3.08
C LEU A 173 3.17 10.46 4.36
N MET A 174 4.45 10.18 4.61
CA MET A 174 4.91 9.50 5.83
C MET A 174 4.68 10.33 7.10
N ASP A 175 4.96 11.63 7.07
CA ASP A 175 4.87 12.53 8.23
C ASP A 175 3.50 12.48 8.93
N TRP A 176 2.43 12.19 8.18
CA TRP A 176 1.08 12.11 8.75
C TRP A 176 0.91 10.91 9.70
N ALA A 177 1.35 9.73 9.28
CA ALA A 177 1.26 8.53 10.10
C ALA A 177 2.32 8.53 11.20
N MET A 178 3.54 9.01 10.89
CA MET A 178 4.62 9.10 11.86
C MET A 178 4.24 9.95 13.08
N LYS A 179 3.61 11.12 12.86
CA LYS A 179 3.14 11.97 13.97
C LYS A 179 2.11 11.28 14.85
N ARG A 180 1.24 10.43 14.28
CA ARG A 180 0.25 9.67 15.04
C ARG A 180 0.88 8.51 15.78
N ALA A 181 1.75 7.77 15.10
CA ALA A 181 2.51 6.70 15.72
C ALA A 181 3.36 7.21 16.91
N ASP A 182 3.99 8.39 16.76
CA ASP A 182 4.75 9.02 17.84
C ASP A 182 3.87 9.43 19.02
N ALA A 183 2.69 10.01 18.76
CA ALA A 183 1.77 10.42 19.81
C ALA A 183 1.27 9.25 20.67
N GLU A 184 1.02 8.11 20.04
CA GLU A 184 0.53 6.89 20.72
C GLU A 184 1.67 5.97 21.19
N GLY A 185 2.89 6.18 20.71
CA GLY A 185 4.03 5.27 20.92
C GLY A 185 3.91 3.97 20.14
N ASP A 186 3.12 3.98 19.06
CA ASP A 186 2.90 2.81 18.20
C ASP A 186 4.12 2.51 17.32
N VAL A 187 4.34 1.25 17.05
CA VAL A 187 5.33 0.76 16.09
C VAL A 187 4.85 0.99 14.67
N MET A 188 5.78 1.24 13.75
CA MET A 188 5.53 1.31 12.31
C MET A 188 6.38 0.27 11.60
N TYR A 189 5.79 -0.45 10.65
CA TYR A 189 6.45 -1.51 9.90
C TYR A 189 6.19 -1.36 8.40
N LEU A 190 7.16 -1.75 7.58
CA LEU A 190 7.05 -1.78 6.12
C LEU A 190 8.07 -2.76 5.50
N GLU A 191 7.81 -3.17 4.26
CA GLU A 191 8.78 -3.79 3.39
C GLU A 191 9.32 -2.75 2.40
N SER A 192 10.65 -2.55 2.41
CA SER A 192 11.32 -1.57 1.54
C SER A 192 12.02 -2.24 0.37
N ARG A 193 11.81 -1.72 -0.83
CA ARG A 193 12.72 -2.05 -1.94
C ARG A 193 14.12 -1.49 -1.63
N PRO A 194 15.20 -2.15 -2.09
CA PRO A 194 16.57 -1.67 -1.88
C PRO A 194 16.77 -0.19 -2.28
N SER A 195 16.18 0.22 -3.40
CA SER A 195 16.26 1.60 -3.92
C SER A 195 15.58 2.65 -3.02
N ALA A 196 14.62 2.25 -2.19
CA ALA A 196 13.88 3.15 -1.29
C ALA A 196 14.41 3.11 0.17
N ARG A 197 15.26 2.14 0.51
CA ARG A 197 15.74 1.90 1.88
C ARG A 197 16.34 3.13 2.54
N ALA A 198 17.16 3.89 1.79
CA ALA A 198 17.79 5.11 2.30
C ALA A 198 16.78 6.16 2.76
N VAL A 199 15.63 6.26 2.10
CA VAL A 199 14.55 7.18 2.48
C VAL A 199 14.00 6.82 3.85
N TYR A 200 13.73 5.55 4.10
CA TYR A 200 13.18 5.10 5.38
C TYR A 200 14.18 5.18 6.52
N LEU A 201 15.46 4.87 6.27
CA LEU A 201 16.54 5.09 7.26
C LEU A 201 16.58 6.56 7.69
N HIS A 202 16.49 7.50 6.73
CA HIS A 202 16.42 8.93 7.02
C HIS A 202 15.18 9.35 7.84
N LEU A 203 14.09 8.59 7.73
CA LEU A 203 12.86 8.80 8.51
C LEU A 203 12.87 8.10 9.87
N GLY A 204 14.00 7.52 10.27
CA GLY A 204 14.17 6.88 11.57
C GLY A 204 13.68 5.43 11.64
N PHE A 205 13.50 4.77 10.49
CA PHE A 205 13.29 3.33 10.45
C PHE A 205 14.63 2.61 10.57
N GLU A 206 14.62 1.46 11.22
CA GLU A 206 15.75 0.54 11.33
C GLU A 206 15.47 -0.70 10.46
N ALA A 207 16.52 -1.26 9.87
CA ALA A 207 16.40 -2.51 9.13
C ALA A 207 16.34 -3.69 10.10
N CYS A 208 15.33 -4.55 9.94
CA CYS A 208 15.14 -5.77 10.71
C CYS A 208 15.13 -7.03 9.84
N GLY A 209 15.50 -6.91 8.56
CA GLY A 209 15.62 -7.97 7.58
C GLY A 209 16.12 -7.43 6.25
N GLU A 210 16.10 -8.27 5.21
CA GLU A 210 16.55 -7.88 3.87
C GLU A 210 15.70 -6.73 3.29
N TYR A 211 14.38 -6.83 3.44
CA TYR A 211 13.42 -5.83 2.96
C TYR A 211 12.65 -5.15 4.10
N ASN A 212 12.70 -5.70 5.29
CA ASN A 212 11.86 -5.35 6.42
C ASN A 212 12.46 -4.20 7.20
N MET A 213 11.62 -3.23 7.56
CA MET A 213 12.03 -2.05 8.31
C MET A 213 11.00 -1.74 9.40
N LEU A 214 11.51 -1.37 10.56
CA LEU A 214 10.74 -1.07 11.76
C LEU A 214 11.09 0.33 12.25
N ARG A 215 10.11 1.08 12.73
CA ARG A 215 10.29 2.32 13.46
C ARG A 215 9.47 2.27 14.75
N LYS A 216 10.11 2.54 15.88
CA LYS A 216 9.42 2.70 17.16
C LYS A 216 8.91 4.12 17.29
N GLY A 217 7.65 4.28 17.68
CA GLY A 217 7.11 5.59 18.01
C GLY A 217 7.85 6.18 19.20
N VAL A 218 8.22 7.44 19.12
CA VAL A 218 8.82 8.19 20.21
C VAL A 218 7.68 8.81 21.00
N LYS A 219 7.30 8.23 22.15
CA LYS A 219 6.36 8.89 23.07
C LYS A 219 6.91 10.28 23.39
N VAL A 220 6.31 11.30 22.81
CA VAL A 220 6.55 12.66 23.26
C VAL A 220 6.01 12.73 24.68
N GLY A 221 6.92 12.79 25.67
CA GLY A 221 6.60 12.78 27.07
C GLY A 221 5.46 13.76 27.36
N GLY A 222 4.38 13.25 27.94
CA GLY A 222 3.32 14.10 28.45
C GLY A 222 3.96 15.10 29.41
N ARG A 223 3.76 16.38 29.17
CA ARG A 223 3.95 17.37 30.21
C ARG A 223 3.01 17.01 31.36
N VAL A 224 3.62 16.64 32.49
CA VAL A 224 2.94 16.54 33.78
C VAL A 224 2.37 17.91 34.13
#